data_6b478367ea4349909ca3ffd200ce7da9
#
_entry.id   6b478367ea4349909ca3ffd200ce7da9
#
_cell.length_a   1.000
_cell.length_b   1.000
_cell.length_c   1.000
_cell.angle_alpha   90.00
_cell.angle_beta   90.00
_cell.angle_gamma   90.00
#
_symmetry.space_group_name_H-M   'P 1'
#
loop_
_entity.id
_entity.type
_entity.pdbx_description
1 polymer ?
#
loop_
_entity_poly.entity_id
_entity_poly.type
_entity_poly.pdbx_seq_one_letter_code
_entity_poly.pdbx_strand_id
1 'polypeptide(L)'
;MDNKFNFTKSCYIFFYLNPYIRISSNIYTLILMNKEFEQISLKPGFMKHNGGLLFKSISENEYQFKTTITENHLNAAGIVHGGYISAVVDAGAGTAAHRASNGSPCVTISLELKFISAIKLGQELVGITKIQKKTKSMVFLTCELKSSNKIVATASGVWKILKLSGAGPGG
;
A
#
# COMPACT_ATOMS: atom_id res chain seq x y z
N MET A 1 -33.25 -7.77 13.81
CA MET A 1 -33.18 -8.43 12.47
C MET A 1 -32.68 -7.36 11.49
N ASP A 2 -31.38 -7.18 11.41
CA ASP A 2 -30.74 -6.17 10.56
C ASP A 2 -30.23 -6.81 9.29
N ASN A 3 -30.96 -6.58 8.21
CA ASN A 3 -30.59 -6.97 6.86
C ASN A 3 -29.62 -5.90 6.30
N LYS A 4 -28.31 -6.03 6.60
CA LYS A 4 -27.27 -5.31 5.86
C LYS A 4 -27.05 -6.00 4.52
N PHE A 5 -27.73 -5.51 3.51
CA PHE A 5 -27.51 -5.87 2.12
C PHE A 5 -26.05 -5.52 1.74
N ASN A 6 -25.27 -6.54 1.43
CA ASN A 6 -23.86 -6.41 1.07
C ASN A 6 -23.74 -5.95 -0.40
N PHE A 7 -23.78 -4.63 -0.62
CA PHE A 7 -23.85 -3.98 -1.92
C PHE A 7 -22.63 -4.28 -2.84
N THR A 8 -21.51 -4.68 -2.26
CA THR A 8 -20.25 -4.88 -3.00
C THR A 8 -20.20 -6.18 -3.81
N LYS A 9 -20.81 -7.26 -3.36
CA LYS A 9 -20.83 -8.54 -4.11
C LYS A 9 -21.89 -8.56 -5.22
N SER A 10 -23.02 -7.86 -5.04
CA SER A 10 -24.09 -7.83 -6.03
C SER A 10 -23.72 -7.00 -7.27
N CYS A 11 -22.89 -5.96 -7.11
CA CYS A 11 -22.46 -5.12 -8.23
C CYS A 11 -21.53 -5.87 -9.21
N TYR A 12 -20.64 -6.75 -8.71
CA TYR A 12 -19.71 -7.53 -9.55
C TYR A 12 -20.43 -8.53 -10.47
N ILE A 13 -21.53 -9.13 -10.01
CA ILE A 13 -22.28 -10.13 -10.78
C ILE A 13 -23.13 -9.46 -11.87
N PHE A 14 -23.62 -8.24 -11.63
CA PHE A 14 -24.49 -7.54 -12.59
C PHE A 14 -23.71 -7.02 -13.83
N PHE A 15 -22.41 -6.71 -13.68
CA PHE A 15 -21.58 -6.20 -14.76
C PHE A 15 -21.08 -7.28 -15.73
N TYR A 16 -21.02 -8.55 -15.33
CA TYR A 16 -20.60 -9.65 -16.22
C TYR A 16 -21.71 -10.11 -17.19
N LEU A 17 -22.96 -9.71 -16.95
CA LEU A 17 -24.11 -10.20 -17.71
C LEU A 17 -24.71 -9.20 -18.69
N ASN A 18 -24.21 -7.96 -18.80
CA ASN A 18 -24.75 -6.98 -19.73
C ASN A 18 -23.68 -6.19 -20.49
N PRO A 19 -23.30 -6.61 -21.73
CA PRO A 19 -22.25 -5.98 -22.52
C PRO A 19 -22.62 -4.58 -23.06
N TYR A 20 -23.85 -4.11 -22.84
CA TYR A 20 -24.32 -2.81 -23.34
C TYR A 20 -24.26 -1.67 -22.32
N ILE A 21 -23.84 -1.92 -21.07
CA ILE A 21 -23.69 -0.84 -20.08
C ILE A 21 -22.31 -0.20 -20.25
N ARG A 22 -22.25 0.87 -21.01
CA ARG A 22 -21.10 1.76 -21.09
C ARG A 22 -21.05 2.60 -19.81
N ILE A 23 -20.28 2.16 -18.81
CA ILE A 23 -20.03 2.97 -17.61
C ILE A 23 -19.18 4.16 -18.03
N SER A 24 -19.64 5.38 -17.75
CA SER A 24 -18.85 6.58 -18.02
C SER A 24 -17.56 6.54 -17.19
N SER A 25 -16.48 7.09 -17.72
CA SER A 25 -15.19 7.21 -17.03
C SER A 25 -15.33 7.80 -15.61
N ASN A 26 -16.31 8.68 -15.41
CA ASN A 26 -16.62 9.28 -14.12
C ASN A 26 -17.12 8.25 -13.07
N ILE A 27 -17.91 7.26 -13.44
CA ILE A 27 -18.40 6.23 -12.51
C ILE A 27 -17.27 5.26 -12.15
N TYR A 28 -16.40 4.89 -13.11
CA TYR A 28 -15.19 4.11 -12.82
C TYR A 28 -14.27 4.85 -11.86
N THR A 29 -14.07 6.15 -12.06
CA THR A 29 -13.28 7.00 -11.17
C THR A 29 -13.92 7.11 -9.79
N LEU A 30 -15.25 7.25 -9.68
CA LEU A 30 -15.96 7.27 -8.40
C LEU A 30 -15.86 5.95 -7.63
N ILE A 31 -15.95 4.81 -8.32
CA ILE A 31 -15.82 3.47 -7.72
C ILE A 31 -14.38 3.24 -7.23
N LEU A 32 -13.37 3.74 -7.96
CA LEU A 32 -11.97 3.68 -7.54
C LEU A 32 -11.67 4.62 -6.36
N MET A 33 -12.30 5.80 -6.31
CA MET A 33 -12.09 6.78 -5.24
C MET A 33 -12.72 6.37 -3.90
N ASN A 34 -13.62 5.38 -3.88
CA ASN A 34 -14.32 4.92 -2.67
C ASN A 34 -13.80 3.57 -2.14
N LYS A 35 -12.58 3.16 -2.51
CA LYS A 35 -11.97 1.98 -1.91
C LYS A 35 -11.65 2.25 -0.45
N GLU A 36 -12.31 1.52 0.43
CA GLU A 36 -11.99 1.50 1.85
C GLU A 36 -10.56 0.95 2.07
N PHE A 37 -9.99 1.30 3.21
CA PHE A 37 -8.71 0.72 3.62
C PHE A 37 -8.85 -0.78 3.84
N GLU A 38 -7.96 -1.56 3.26
CA GLU A 38 -7.77 -2.98 3.52
C GLU A 38 -6.56 -3.21 4.42
N GLN A 39 -6.62 -4.18 5.31
CA GLN A 39 -5.45 -4.57 6.09
C GLN A 39 -4.50 -5.41 5.24
N ILE A 40 -3.24 -5.03 5.21
CA ILE A 40 -2.15 -5.79 4.59
C ILE A 40 -1.20 -6.36 5.66
N SER A 41 -0.22 -7.18 5.25
CA SER A 41 0.71 -7.85 6.17
C SER A 41 0.02 -8.83 7.13
N LEU A 42 -0.93 -9.61 6.59
CA LEU A 42 -1.74 -10.55 7.37
C LEU A 42 -0.98 -11.83 7.77
N LYS A 43 0.01 -12.23 6.99
CA LYS A 43 0.83 -13.42 7.30
C LYS A 43 1.79 -13.14 8.45
N PRO A 44 2.13 -14.14 9.29
CA PRO A 44 3.16 -14.01 10.30
C PRO A 44 4.47 -13.45 9.74
N GLY A 45 5.10 -12.54 10.47
CA GLY A 45 6.34 -11.88 10.06
C GLY A 45 6.47 -10.51 10.70
N PHE A 46 7.56 -9.78 10.36
CA PHE A 46 7.92 -8.51 10.99
C PHE A 46 6.78 -7.50 10.99
N MET A 47 6.17 -7.22 9.84
CA MET A 47 5.10 -6.22 9.75
C MET A 47 3.83 -6.63 10.49
N LYS A 48 3.47 -7.93 10.45
CA LYS A 48 2.33 -8.45 11.24
C LYS A 48 2.57 -8.31 12.73
N HIS A 49 3.79 -8.63 13.20
CA HIS A 49 4.19 -8.48 14.59
C HIS A 49 4.10 -7.02 15.07
N ASN A 50 4.42 -6.07 14.19
CA ASN A 50 4.36 -4.63 14.45
C ASN A 50 3.02 -3.98 14.01
N GLY A 51 1.91 -4.71 14.07
CA GLY A 51 0.56 -4.17 13.87
C GLY A 51 0.07 -4.13 12.42
N GLY A 52 0.92 -4.41 11.43
CA GLY A 52 0.56 -4.35 10.01
C GLY A 52 0.29 -2.93 9.51
N LEU A 53 -0.32 -2.83 8.33
CA LEU A 53 -0.71 -1.55 7.72
C LEU A 53 -2.13 -1.63 7.20
N LEU A 54 -2.82 -0.49 7.20
CA LEU A 54 -4.01 -0.25 6.41
C LEU A 54 -3.59 0.37 5.07
N PHE A 55 -4.13 -0.14 3.97
CA PHE A 55 -3.70 0.21 2.61
C PHE A 55 -4.90 0.45 1.70
N LYS A 56 -4.81 1.43 0.79
CA LYS A 56 -5.80 1.63 -0.28
C LYS A 56 -5.16 2.16 -1.56
N SER A 57 -5.79 1.86 -2.69
CA SER A 57 -5.47 2.50 -3.97
C SER A 57 -6.24 3.81 -4.08
N ILE A 58 -5.57 4.91 -4.41
CA ILE A 58 -6.18 6.20 -4.71
C ILE A 58 -6.44 6.30 -6.23
N SER A 59 -5.44 5.89 -7.02
CA SER A 59 -5.52 5.83 -8.48
C SER A 59 -4.67 4.67 -9.00
N GLU A 60 -4.50 4.53 -10.31
CA GLU A 60 -3.61 3.53 -10.91
C GLU A 60 -2.14 3.70 -10.49
N ASN A 61 -1.74 4.94 -10.20
CA ASN A 61 -0.34 5.28 -9.90
C ASN A 61 -0.16 5.89 -8.50
N GLU A 62 -1.20 5.95 -7.69
CA GLU A 62 -1.14 6.55 -6.35
C GLU A 62 -1.82 5.66 -5.32
N TYR A 63 -1.13 5.43 -4.20
CA TYR A 63 -1.53 4.53 -3.13
C TYR A 63 -1.32 5.17 -1.77
N GLN A 64 -2.19 4.86 -0.83
CA GLN A 64 -2.10 5.33 0.55
C GLN A 64 -2.02 4.15 1.50
N PHE A 65 -1.18 4.29 2.51
CA PHE A 65 -1.13 3.36 3.64
C PHE A 65 -1.01 4.13 4.94
N LYS A 66 -1.38 3.48 6.04
CA LYS A 66 -1.31 4.10 7.36
C LYS A 66 -1.18 3.08 8.48
N THR A 67 -0.66 3.56 9.60
CA THR A 67 -0.56 2.82 10.86
C THR A 67 -0.62 3.77 12.05
N THR A 68 -1.03 3.26 13.21
CA THR A 68 -0.98 4.00 14.47
C THR A 68 0.28 3.60 15.24
N ILE A 69 0.97 4.57 15.80
CA ILE A 69 2.20 4.34 16.53
C ILE A 69 1.88 3.78 17.93
N THR A 70 2.52 2.67 18.25
CA THR A 70 2.46 1.99 19.55
C THR A 70 3.83 2.03 20.23
N GLU A 71 3.90 1.59 21.49
CA GLU A 71 5.14 1.53 22.27
C GLU A 71 6.23 0.68 21.61
N ASN A 72 5.85 -0.42 20.94
CA ASN A 72 6.79 -1.31 20.24
C ASN A 72 7.54 -0.63 19.07
N HIS A 73 7.09 0.54 18.66
CA HIS A 73 7.68 1.29 17.54
C HIS A 73 8.69 2.35 18.00
N LEU A 74 8.82 2.56 19.33
CA LEU A 74 9.64 3.63 19.88
C LEU A 74 11.10 3.20 20.03
N ASN A 75 11.98 4.20 19.97
CA ASN A 75 13.39 4.08 20.37
C ASN A 75 13.57 4.53 21.84
N ALA A 76 14.80 4.43 22.34
CA ALA A 76 15.14 4.80 23.71
C ALA A 76 14.86 6.28 24.05
N ALA A 77 14.73 7.16 23.04
CA ALA A 77 14.38 8.58 23.21
C ALA A 77 12.86 8.83 23.25
N GLY A 78 12.03 7.77 23.19
CA GLY A 78 10.56 7.90 23.21
C GLY A 78 9.94 8.45 21.93
N ILE A 79 10.68 8.43 20.82
CA ILE A 79 10.18 8.74 19.47
C ILE A 79 10.23 7.50 18.60
N VAL A 80 9.49 7.49 17.49
CA VAL A 80 9.46 6.33 16.59
C VAL A 80 10.86 6.02 16.06
N HIS A 81 11.23 4.75 16.16
CA HIS A 81 12.51 4.27 15.64
C HIS A 81 12.58 4.40 14.12
N GLY A 82 13.69 4.96 13.59
CA GLY A 82 13.87 5.12 12.14
C GLY A 82 13.78 3.81 11.36
N GLY A 83 14.23 2.70 11.95
CA GLY A 83 14.09 1.37 11.36
C GLY A 83 12.61 0.95 11.18
N TYR A 84 11.72 1.32 12.11
CA TYR A 84 10.29 1.08 11.94
C TYR A 84 9.71 1.94 10.80
N ILE A 85 10.07 3.23 10.73
CA ILE A 85 9.68 4.11 9.62
C ILE A 85 10.13 3.52 8.29
N SER A 86 11.36 3.01 8.19
CA SER A 86 11.90 2.35 7.00
C SER A 86 11.10 1.12 6.60
N ALA A 87 10.73 0.29 7.59
CA ALA A 87 9.92 -0.90 7.36
C ALA A 87 8.49 -0.58 6.90
N VAL A 88 7.89 0.48 7.45
CA VAL A 88 6.56 0.98 7.03
C VAL A 88 6.60 1.46 5.58
N VAL A 89 7.66 2.20 5.19
CA VAL A 89 7.86 2.62 3.79
C VAL A 89 8.05 1.41 2.88
N ASP A 90 8.94 0.50 3.24
CA ASP A 90 9.24 -0.69 2.42
C ASP A 90 7.99 -1.53 2.18
N ALA A 91 7.21 -1.81 3.24
CA ALA A 91 5.99 -2.60 3.15
C ALA A 91 4.88 -1.88 2.35
N GLY A 92 4.65 -0.58 2.62
CA GLY A 92 3.62 0.21 1.94
C GLY A 92 3.95 0.45 0.46
N ALA A 93 5.18 0.88 0.16
CA ALA A 93 5.63 1.11 -1.20
C ALA A 93 5.82 -0.20 -1.98
N GLY A 94 6.27 -1.28 -1.33
CA GLY A 94 6.35 -2.61 -1.92
C GLY A 94 4.95 -3.15 -2.30
N THR A 95 3.94 -2.92 -1.45
CA THR A 95 2.54 -3.25 -1.78
C THR A 95 2.04 -2.42 -2.97
N ALA A 96 2.38 -1.12 -3.03
CA ALA A 96 2.05 -0.27 -4.17
C ALA A 96 2.69 -0.79 -5.47
N ALA A 97 3.98 -1.16 -5.43
CA ALA A 97 4.67 -1.76 -6.57
C ALA A 97 4.01 -3.07 -7.03
N HIS A 98 3.61 -3.94 -6.09
CA HIS A 98 2.88 -5.17 -6.35
C HIS A 98 1.52 -4.90 -7.03
N ARG A 99 0.74 -3.94 -6.51
CA ARG A 99 -0.56 -3.56 -7.09
C ARG A 99 -0.40 -2.96 -8.50
N ALA A 100 0.55 -2.03 -8.67
CA ALA A 100 0.86 -1.44 -9.97
C ALA A 100 1.37 -2.47 -10.99
N SER A 101 1.87 -3.62 -10.52
CA SER A 101 2.36 -4.73 -11.34
C SER A 101 1.33 -5.85 -11.53
N ASN A 102 0.03 -5.53 -11.43
CA ASN A 102 -1.08 -6.47 -11.59
C ASN A 102 -0.96 -7.71 -10.67
N GLY A 103 -0.50 -7.50 -9.44
CA GLY A 103 -0.33 -8.57 -8.46
C GLY A 103 0.92 -9.43 -8.65
N SER A 104 1.85 -9.05 -9.53
CA SER A 104 3.13 -9.76 -9.65
C SER A 104 3.98 -9.52 -8.40
N PRO A 105 4.67 -10.54 -7.85
CA PRO A 105 5.59 -10.36 -6.73
C PRO A 105 6.66 -9.33 -7.06
N CYS A 106 6.94 -8.43 -6.10
CA CYS A 106 7.98 -7.43 -6.22
C CYS A 106 8.94 -7.52 -5.05
N VAL A 107 10.23 -7.26 -5.31
CA VAL A 107 11.28 -7.19 -4.28
C VAL A 107 12.01 -5.86 -4.36
N THR A 108 12.36 -5.31 -3.23
CA THR A 108 13.08 -4.04 -3.11
C THR A 108 14.51 -4.20 -3.61
N ILE A 109 14.92 -3.35 -4.54
CA ILE A 109 16.31 -3.25 -5.04
C ILE A 109 17.05 -2.14 -4.33
N SER A 110 16.38 -0.99 -4.19
CA SER A 110 16.95 0.15 -3.48
C SER A 110 15.82 0.93 -2.80
N LEU A 111 16.13 1.49 -1.64
CA LEU A 111 15.25 2.36 -0.89
C LEU A 111 16.10 3.42 -0.20
N GLU A 112 15.93 4.66 -0.60
CA GLU A 112 16.54 5.83 0.01
C GLU A 112 15.51 6.56 0.85
N LEU A 113 15.82 6.85 2.11
CA LEU A 113 14.97 7.62 3.02
C LEU A 113 15.67 8.86 3.54
N LYS A 114 14.87 9.90 3.73
CA LYS A 114 15.25 11.11 4.47
C LYS A 114 14.28 11.30 5.61
N PHE A 115 14.77 11.24 6.86
CA PHE A 115 14.00 11.48 8.07
C PHE A 115 13.98 12.99 8.36
N ILE A 116 12.79 13.56 8.48
CA ILE A 116 12.60 15.03 8.52
C ILE A 116 12.04 15.47 9.88
N SER A 117 11.05 14.76 10.41
CA SER A 117 10.43 15.09 11.69
C SER A 117 10.19 13.86 12.54
N ALA A 118 10.32 14.03 13.86
CA ALA A 118 9.98 12.98 14.81
C ALA A 118 8.46 12.79 14.90
N ILE A 119 8.05 11.57 15.15
CA ILE A 119 6.67 11.17 15.44
C ILE A 119 6.63 10.44 16.78
N LYS A 120 5.54 10.59 17.54
CA LYS A 120 5.38 10.10 18.91
C LYS A 120 4.30 9.04 19.02
N LEU A 121 4.27 8.41 20.17
CA LEU A 121 3.25 7.44 20.57
C LEU A 121 1.82 7.98 20.32
N GLY A 122 0.93 7.11 19.86
CA GLY A 122 -0.49 7.40 19.62
C GLY A 122 -0.78 8.19 18.34
N GLN A 123 0.22 8.75 17.66
CA GLN A 123 0.02 9.45 16.40
C GLN A 123 -0.21 8.48 15.25
N GLU A 124 -0.97 8.90 14.25
CA GLU A 124 -1.12 8.18 12.99
C GLU A 124 0.00 8.59 12.04
N LEU A 125 0.63 7.61 11.40
CA LEU A 125 1.59 7.77 10.33
C LEU A 125 0.91 7.39 9.01
N VAL A 126 0.84 8.34 8.08
CA VAL A 126 0.20 8.16 6.76
C VAL A 126 1.26 8.28 5.69
N GLY A 127 1.33 7.30 4.79
CA GLY A 127 2.21 7.30 3.63
C GLY A 127 1.42 7.43 2.33
N ILE A 128 1.92 8.25 1.43
CA ILE A 128 1.45 8.37 0.04
C ILE A 128 2.56 7.94 -0.89
N THR A 129 2.31 6.90 -1.67
CA THR A 129 3.24 6.39 -2.68
C THR A 129 2.76 6.75 -4.07
N LYS A 130 3.66 7.27 -4.91
CA LYS A 130 3.42 7.58 -6.32
C LYS A 130 4.34 6.77 -7.21
N ILE A 131 3.75 6.02 -8.14
CA ILE A 131 4.50 5.32 -9.19
C ILE A 131 4.98 6.35 -10.20
N GLN A 132 6.28 6.54 -10.29
CA GLN A 132 6.92 7.46 -11.24
C GLN A 132 7.04 6.81 -12.62
N LYS A 133 7.44 5.54 -12.64
CA LYS A 133 7.56 4.75 -13.86
C LYS A 133 7.45 3.27 -13.56
N LYS A 134 6.77 2.55 -14.41
CA LYS A 134 6.78 1.08 -14.47
C LYS A 134 7.37 0.66 -15.82
N THR A 135 8.30 -0.28 -15.77
CA THR A 135 8.84 -0.97 -16.94
C THR A 135 8.38 -2.43 -16.93
N LYS A 136 8.84 -3.22 -17.87
CA LYS A 136 8.56 -4.66 -17.93
C LYS A 136 9.08 -5.43 -16.69
N SER A 137 10.11 -4.92 -16.01
CA SER A 137 10.80 -5.63 -14.91
C SER A 137 11.03 -4.80 -13.65
N MET A 138 10.75 -3.50 -13.66
CA MET A 138 11.04 -2.58 -12.56
C MET A 138 9.90 -1.60 -12.33
N VAL A 139 9.73 -1.20 -11.07
CA VAL A 139 8.85 -0.12 -10.63
C VAL A 139 9.69 0.92 -9.92
N PHE A 140 9.63 2.17 -10.39
CA PHE A 140 10.26 3.34 -9.79
C PHE A 140 9.18 4.16 -9.08
N LEU A 141 9.38 4.52 -7.83
CA LEU A 141 8.39 5.24 -7.07
C LEU A 141 9.00 6.21 -6.04
N THR A 142 8.16 7.12 -5.59
CA THR A 142 8.43 8.01 -4.47
C THR A 142 7.38 7.80 -3.39
N CYS A 143 7.74 8.10 -2.14
CA CYS A 143 6.84 8.01 -1.01
C CYS A 143 7.05 9.20 -0.08
N GLU A 144 5.97 9.78 0.40
CA GLU A 144 5.96 10.81 1.42
C GLU A 144 5.17 10.33 2.63
N LEU A 145 5.77 10.42 3.83
CA LEU A 145 5.11 10.09 5.08
C LEU A 145 4.79 11.35 5.85
N LYS A 146 3.57 11.41 6.36
CA LYS A 146 3.06 12.52 7.19
C LYS A 146 2.44 12.02 8.49
N SER A 147 2.48 12.89 9.50
CA SER A 147 1.69 12.78 10.72
C SER A 147 1.18 14.18 11.07
N SER A 148 -0.14 14.31 11.32
CA SER A 148 -0.76 15.60 11.64
C SER A 148 -0.34 16.74 10.69
N ASN A 149 -0.35 16.48 9.39
CA ASN A 149 0.06 17.38 8.29
C ASN A 149 1.55 17.77 8.25
N LYS A 150 2.40 17.25 9.13
CA LYS A 150 3.86 17.45 9.08
C LYS A 150 4.52 16.31 8.31
N ILE A 151 5.48 16.63 7.45
CA ILE A 151 6.31 15.61 6.77
C ILE A 151 7.21 14.95 7.82
N VAL A 152 7.11 13.63 7.93
CA VAL A 152 7.92 12.79 8.82
C VAL A 152 9.13 12.25 8.07
N ALA A 153 8.92 11.76 6.86
CA ALA A 153 10.00 11.27 6.01
C ALA A 153 9.59 11.35 4.54
N THR A 154 10.60 11.38 3.67
CA THR A 154 10.46 11.18 2.23
C THR A 154 11.30 10.00 1.79
N ALA A 155 10.86 9.30 0.75
CA ALA A 155 11.59 8.19 0.21
C ALA A 155 11.50 8.13 -1.31
N SER A 156 12.52 7.52 -1.91
CA SER A 156 12.53 7.07 -3.30
C SER A 156 13.08 5.66 -3.37
N GLY A 157 12.61 4.87 -4.33
CA GLY A 157 13.08 3.49 -4.44
C GLY A 157 12.73 2.82 -5.74
N VAL A 158 13.31 1.63 -5.89
CA VAL A 158 13.15 0.76 -7.07
C VAL A 158 12.81 -0.65 -6.61
N TRP A 159 11.77 -1.22 -7.19
CA TRP A 159 11.33 -2.60 -6.96
C TRP A 159 11.46 -3.41 -8.25
N LYS A 160 12.01 -4.61 -8.14
CA LYS A 160 12.06 -5.58 -9.24
C LYS A 160 10.78 -6.40 -9.26
N ILE A 161 10.14 -6.46 -10.42
CA ILE A 161 9.02 -7.35 -10.68
C ILE A 161 9.58 -8.76 -10.93
N LEU A 162 9.20 -9.71 -10.10
CA LEU A 162 9.61 -11.10 -10.28
C LEU A 162 8.68 -11.81 -11.29
N LYS A 163 9.28 -12.59 -12.17
CA LYS A 163 8.52 -13.53 -12.98
C LYS A 163 8.04 -14.65 -12.06
N LEU A 164 6.75 -14.95 -12.07
CA LEU A 164 6.28 -16.22 -11.53
C LEU A 164 6.92 -17.29 -12.44
N SER A 165 7.93 -17.99 -11.96
CA SER A 165 8.38 -19.21 -12.60
C SER A 165 7.15 -20.15 -12.61
N GLY A 166 6.61 -20.41 -13.80
CA GLY A 166 5.61 -21.45 -13.94
C GLY A 166 6.18 -22.70 -13.28
N ALA A 167 5.40 -23.41 -12.48
CA ALA A 167 5.73 -24.73 -12.04
C ALA A 167 6.01 -25.57 -13.31
N GLY A 168 7.28 -25.76 -13.60
CA GLY A 168 7.69 -26.74 -14.62
C GLY A 168 7.17 -28.09 -14.18
N PRO A 169 6.71 -28.95 -15.12
CA PRO A 169 6.30 -30.28 -14.77
C PRO A 169 7.51 -31.06 -14.24
N GLY A 170 7.39 -31.51 -13.01
CA GLY A 170 8.09 -32.64 -12.42
C GLY A 170 9.61 -32.72 -12.55
N GLY A 171 10.29 -32.50 -11.45
CA GLY A 171 11.55 -33.12 -11.13
C GLY A 171 11.49 -33.60 -9.70
#